data_8075338142f03343dafc28cc1f090eab
#
_entry.id   8075338142f03343dafc28cc1f090eab
#
_cell.length_a   1.000
_cell.length_b   1.000
_cell.length_c   1.000
_cell.angle_alpha   90.00
_cell.angle_beta   90.00
_cell.angle_gamma   90.00
#
_symmetry.space_group_name_H-M   'P 1'
#
loop_
_entity.id
_entity.type
_entity.pdbx_description
1 polymer ?
#
loop_
_entity_poly.entity_id
_entity_poly.type
_entity_poly.pdbx_seq_one_letter_code
_entity_poly.pdbx_strand_id
1 'polypeptide(L)'
;MVDGVPQKWYNYDMKKKESIIYKGEYYTVEWFYDDDGYSQPYEFFLKSYDVAKRKFLMLVKRIADFGRIVDKTKFRNEGDDIYAFKPQPERYLCFFVIGKRIIVTNAFQKKSNKLPQSEKDIAMKNRAVFYERKQKKKEEKK
;
A
#
# COMPACT_ATOMS: atom_id res chain seq x y z
N MET A 1 6.01 17.41 18.58
CA MET A 1 4.65 17.66 19.07
C MET A 1 4.30 19.13 18.87
N VAL A 2 3.14 19.42 18.35
CA VAL A 2 2.69 20.80 18.13
C VAL A 2 2.02 21.32 19.41
N ASP A 3 2.46 22.47 19.89
CA ASP A 3 1.92 23.06 21.12
C ASP A 3 0.43 23.38 20.97
N GLY A 4 -0.36 23.06 22.00
CA GLY A 4 -1.77 23.36 22.06
C GLY A 4 -2.70 22.34 21.36
N VAL A 5 -2.15 21.31 20.73
CA VAL A 5 -2.95 20.27 20.07
C VAL A 5 -2.91 18.99 20.90
N PRO A 6 -4.07 18.41 21.28
CA PRO A 6 -4.08 17.13 21.98
C PRO A 6 -3.39 16.03 21.16
N GLN A 7 -2.63 15.17 21.82
CA GLN A 7 -1.85 14.11 21.15
C GLN A 7 -2.73 13.23 20.27
N LYS A 8 -3.94 12.90 20.71
CA LYS A 8 -4.86 12.06 19.94
C LYS A 8 -5.29 12.68 18.61
N TRP A 9 -5.40 14.03 18.57
CA TRP A 9 -5.76 14.75 17.35
C TRP A 9 -4.59 14.79 16.37
N TYR A 10 -3.39 15.02 16.91
CA TYR A 10 -2.17 15.00 16.13
C TYR A 10 -1.99 13.62 15.46
N ASN A 11 -2.12 12.54 16.22
CA ASN A 11 -1.99 11.18 15.69
C ASN A 11 -3.06 10.86 14.65
N TYR A 12 -4.28 11.35 14.85
CA TYR A 12 -5.38 11.16 13.88
C TYR A 12 -5.05 11.82 12.54
N ASP A 13 -4.62 13.07 12.57
CA ASP A 13 -4.26 13.81 11.35
C ASP A 13 -3.04 13.20 10.67
N MET A 14 -2.06 12.78 11.42
CA MET A 14 -0.86 12.14 10.88
C MET A 14 -1.20 10.82 10.18
N LYS A 15 -2.05 10.00 10.78
CA LYS A 15 -2.50 8.74 10.15
C LYS A 15 -3.22 9.00 8.85
N LYS A 16 -4.07 10.03 8.81
CA LYS A 16 -4.80 10.38 7.59
C LYS A 16 -3.88 10.84 6.48
N LYS A 17 -2.82 11.59 6.81
CA LYS A 17 -1.79 12.02 5.85
C LYS A 17 -0.88 10.87 5.45
N GLU A 18 -0.52 10.02 6.41
CA GLU A 18 0.41 8.90 6.19
C GLU A 18 -0.21 7.77 5.38
N SER A 19 -1.54 7.70 5.26
CA SER A 19 -2.16 6.68 4.42
C SER A 19 -1.82 6.88 2.94
N ILE A 20 -1.61 8.11 2.51
CA ILE A 20 -1.27 8.41 1.11
C ILE A 20 0.24 8.38 0.94
N ILE A 21 0.73 7.45 0.09
CA ILE A 21 2.13 7.40 -0.29
C ILE A 21 2.43 8.47 -1.33
N TYR A 22 1.57 8.54 -2.37
CA TYR A 22 1.76 9.49 -3.46
C TYR A 22 0.47 9.64 -4.26
N LYS A 23 0.13 10.87 -4.60
CA LYS A 23 -1.02 11.19 -5.45
C LYS A 23 -0.51 11.68 -6.80
N GLY A 24 -0.66 10.84 -7.84
CA GLY A 24 -0.26 11.18 -9.20
C GLY A 24 -1.45 11.53 -10.09
N GLU A 25 -1.18 11.70 -11.38
CA GLU A 25 -2.20 12.05 -12.38
C GLU A 25 -3.21 10.92 -12.57
N TYR A 26 -2.76 9.66 -12.51
CA TYR A 26 -3.60 8.49 -12.80
C TYR A 26 -4.05 7.77 -11.56
N TYR A 27 -3.20 7.68 -10.53
CA TYR A 27 -3.51 6.93 -9.32
C TYR A 27 -3.05 7.64 -8.07
N THR A 28 -3.80 7.41 -6.99
CA THR A 28 -3.35 7.69 -5.62
C THR A 28 -2.95 6.35 -5.01
N VAL A 29 -1.70 6.24 -4.54
CA VAL A 29 -1.17 5.03 -3.93
C VAL A 29 -1.17 5.22 -2.42
N GLU A 30 -1.73 4.25 -1.69
CA GLU A 30 -1.99 4.36 -0.26
C GLU A 30 -1.52 3.11 0.48
N TRP A 31 -1.14 3.30 1.75
CA TRP A 31 -0.85 2.20 2.68
C TRP A 31 -2.15 1.62 3.23
N PHE A 32 -2.21 0.29 3.35
CA PHE A 32 -3.28 -0.37 4.08
C PHE A 32 -2.98 -0.33 5.58
N TYR A 33 -3.97 0.05 6.38
CA TYR A 33 -3.90 0.01 7.85
C TYR A 33 -4.91 -1.00 8.37
N ASP A 34 -4.49 -1.82 9.36
CA ASP A 34 -5.40 -2.76 10.00
C ASP A 34 -6.33 -2.03 10.99
N ASP A 35 -7.19 -2.80 11.68
CA ASP A 35 -8.17 -2.23 12.60
C ASP A 35 -7.53 -1.59 13.84
N ASP A 36 -6.29 -1.95 14.16
CA ASP A 36 -5.53 -1.36 15.27
C ASP A 36 -4.76 -0.10 14.83
N GLY A 37 -4.89 0.28 13.57
CA GLY A 37 -4.18 1.44 13.04
C GLY A 37 -2.72 1.16 12.71
N TYR A 38 -2.35 -0.11 12.56
CA TYR A 38 -1.00 -0.53 12.19
C TYR A 38 -0.94 -0.85 10.71
N SER A 39 0.15 -0.44 10.06
CA SER A 39 0.40 -0.76 8.67
C SER A 39 1.72 -1.52 8.54
N GLN A 40 1.63 -2.80 8.26
CA GLN A 40 2.82 -3.64 8.08
C GLN A 40 3.71 -3.12 6.93
N PRO A 41 3.16 -2.78 5.74
CA PRO A 41 4.03 -2.31 4.66
C PRO A 41 4.66 -0.95 4.95
N TYR A 42 3.97 -0.05 5.64
CA TYR A 42 4.55 1.23 6.05
C TYR A 42 5.71 1.03 7.03
N GLU A 43 5.52 0.19 8.04
CA GLU A 43 6.58 -0.12 9.01
C GLU A 43 7.78 -0.79 8.33
N PHE A 44 7.51 -1.72 7.40
CA PHE A 44 8.56 -2.35 6.58
C PHE A 44 9.34 -1.28 5.80
N PHE A 45 8.63 -0.35 5.17
CA PHE A 45 9.23 0.75 4.42
C PHE A 45 10.13 1.61 5.30
N LEU A 46 9.62 2.00 6.47
CA LEU A 46 10.38 2.86 7.40
C LEU A 46 11.69 2.23 7.86
N LYS A 47 11.72 0.91 8.00
CA LYS A 47 12.91 0.16 8.42
C LYS A 47 13.88 -0.13 7.28
N SER A 48 13.49 0.15 6.04
CA SER A 48 14.32 -0.10 4.87
C SER A 48 15.44 0.93 4.76
N TYR A 49 16.53 0.56 4.08
CA TYR A 49 17.60 1.50 3.75
C TYR A 49 17.10 2.56 2.76
N ASP A 50 17.75 3.72 2.75
CA ASP A 50 17.35 4.84 1.89
C ASP A 50 17.31 4.47 0.41
N VAL A 51 18.26 3.66 -0.06
CA VAL A 51 18.27 3.18 -1.47
C VAL A 51 17.01 2.37 -1.76
N ALA A 52 16.65 1.47 -0.84
CA ALA A 52 15.44 0.63 -1.00
C ALA A 52 14.17 1.47 -1.01
N LYS A 53 14.08 2.45 -0.11
CA LYS A 53 12.95 3.39 -0.09
C LYS A 53 12.80 4.13 -1.41
N ARG A 54 13.90 4.67 -1.94
CA ARG A 54 13.88 5.42 -3.20
C ARG A 54 13.45 4.55 -4.38
N LYS A 55 13.93 3.31 -4.46
CA LYS A 55 13.54 2.38 -5.52
C LYS A 55 12.04 2.12 -5.52
N PHE A 56 11.47 1.87 -4.35
CA PHE A 56 10.02 1.67 -4.22
C PHE A 56 9.26 2.93 -4.63
N LEU A 57 9.64 4.09 -4.08
CA LEU A 57 8.95 5.35 -4.37
C LEU A 57 9.04 5.73 -5.85
N MET A 58 10.12 5.40 -6.54
CA MET A 58 10.24 5.62 -7.98
C MET A 58 9.20 4.80 -8.77
N LEU A 59 8.97 3.55 -8.37
CA LEU A 59 7.96 2.71 -9.00
C LEU A 59 6.54 3.22 -8.71
N VAL A 60 6.29 3.62 -7.46
CA VAL A 60 5.01 4.22 -7.07
C VAL A 60 4.73 5.47 -7.91
N LYS A 61 5.70 6.36 -7.99
CA LYS A 61 5.57 7.60 -8.79
C LYS A 61 5.28 7.29 -10.25
N ARG A 62 5.99 6.31 -10.81
CA ARG A 62 5.81 5.96 -12.23
C ARG A 62 4.39 5.48 -12.52
N ILE A 63 3.85 4.56 -11.72
CA ILE A 63 2.50 4.08 -11.98
C ILE A 63 1.45 5.16 -11.70
N ALA A 64 1.65 5.94 -10.64
CA ALA A 64 0.71 7.00 -10.26
C ALA A 64 0.65 8.13 -11.28
N ASP A 65 1.79 8.52 -11.85
CA ASP A 65 1.85 9.64 -12.82
C ASP A 65 1.54 9.20 -14.25
N PHE A 66 1.89 7.96 -14.64
CA PHE A 66 1.80 7.52 -16.04
C PHE A 66 0.79 6.39 -16.27
N GLY A 67 0.23 5.82 -15.21
CA GLY A 67 -0.86 4.85 -15.30
C GLY A 67 -0.43 3.40 -15.45
N ARG A 68 0.84 3.13 -15.71
CA ARG A 68 1.32 1.75 -15.87
C ARG A 68 2.84 1.64 -15.75
N ILE A 69 3.28 0.41 -15.45
CA ILE A 69 4.68 0.00 -15.53
C ILE A 69 4.70 -1.24 -16.42
N VAL A 70 5.36 -1.15 -17.58
CA VAL A 70 5.38 -2.23 -18.57
C VAL A 70 6.32 -3.37 -18.15
N ASP A 71 7.42 -3.04 -17.50
CA ASP A 71 8.45 -4.00 -17.10
C ASP A 71 7.94 -4.91 -15.97
N LYS A 72 7.68 -6.18 -16.31
CA LYS A 72 7.16 -7.17 -15.36
C LYS A 72 8.15 -7.56 -14.28
N THR A 73 9.43 -7.22 -14.44
CA THR A 73 10.42 -7.40 -13.38
C THR A 73 10.30 -6.33 -12.30
N LYS A 74 9.55 -5.26 -12.58
CA LYS A 74 9.33 -4.14 -11.67
C LYS A 74 7.91 -4.07 -11.13
N PHE A 75 6.92 -4.54 -11.90
CA PHE A 75 5.51 -4.54 -11.49
C PHE A 75 4.76 -5.64 -12.24
N ARG A 76 4.04 -6.48 -11.50
CA ARG A 76 3.41 -7.65 -12.11
C ARG A 76 2.14 -8.06 -11.37
N ASN A 77 1.15 -8.56 -12.15
CA ASN A 77 0.00 -9.27 -11.60
C ASN A 77 0.44 -10.67 -11.15
N GLU A 78 0.30 -10.95 -9.87
CA GLU A 78 0.70 -12.23 -9.27
C GLU A 78 -0.46 -13.22 -9.20
N GLY A 79 -1.57 -12.93 -9.89
CA GLY A 79 -2.79 -13.73 -9.85
C GLY A 79 -3.82 -13.14 -8.90
N ASP A 80 -5.11 -13.43 -9.17
CA ASP A 80 -6.24 -12.95 -8.37
C ASP A 80 -6.30 -11.43 -8.24
N ASP A 81 -5.74 -10.72 -9.22
CA ASP A 81 -5.64 -9.25 -9.23
C ASP A 81 -4.88 -8.67 -8.03
N ILE A 82 -3.98 -9.45 -7.46
CA ILE A 82 -2.96 -8.99 -6.54
C ILE A 82 -1.70 -8.70 -7.37
N TYR A 83 -1.20 -7.46 -7.27
CA TYR A 83 -0.03 -7.00 -7.99
C TYR A 83 1.14 -6.83 -7.04
N ALA A 84 2.34 -6.84 -7.57
CA ALA A 84 3.56 -6.64 -6.78
C ALA A 84 4.41 -5.53 -7.39
N PHE A 85 4.76 -4.52 -6.57
CA PHE A 85 5.88 -3.63 -6.85
C PHE A 85 7.16 -4.38 -6.51
N LYS A 86 8.14 -4.35 -7.40
CA LYS A 86 9.39 -5.13 -7.28
C LYS A 86 10.62 -4.22 -7.35
N PRO A 87 10.90 -3.44 -6.31
CA PRO A 87 12.11 -2.61 -6.29
C PRO A 87 13.41 -3.41 -6.19
N GLN A 88 13.34 -4.72 -5.87
CA GLN A 88 14.43 -5.68 -5.73
C GLN A 88 15.39 -5.33 -4.59
N PRO A 89 15.59 -6.22 -3.61
CA PRO A 89 14.92 -7.53 -3.49
C PRO A 89 13.55 -7.49 -2.81
N GLU A 90 13.08 -6.31 -2.41
CA GLU A 90 11.80 -6.15 -1.71
C GLU A 90 10.62 -6.36 -2.65
N ARG A 91 9.50 -6.76 -2.04
CA ARG A 91 8.20 -6.89 -2.71
C ARG A 91 7.15 -6.16 -1.89
N TYR A 92 6.31 -5.36 -2.58
CA TYR A 92 5.15 -4.70 -1.97
C TYR A 92 3.93 -5.15 -2.74
N LEU A 93 3.03 -5.89 -2.08
CA LEU A 93 1.81 -6.36 -2.71
C LEU A 93 0.73 -5.29 -2.64
N CYS A 94 -0.13 -5.25 -3.65
CA CYS A 94 -1.16 -4.22 -3.76
C CYS A 94 -2.33 -4.70 -4.59
N PHE A 95 -3.43 -3.94 -4.56
CA PHE A 95 -4.57 -4.14 -5.43
C PHE A 95 -5.15 -2.79 -5.85
N PHE A 96 -5.85 -2.80 -6.98
CA PHE A 96 -6.47 -1.61 -7.55
C PHE A 96 -7.90 -1.48 -7.06
N VAL A 97 -8.33 -0.26 -6.78
CA VAL A 97 -9.68 0.06 -6.33
C VAL A 97 -10.29 1.07 -7.30
N ILE A 98 -11.60 0.95 -7.54
CA ILE A 98 -12.36 1.92 -8.33
C ILE A 98 -12.15 3.32 -7.73
N GLY A 99 -11.95 4.32 -8.58
CA GLY A 99 -11.62 5.68 -8.16
C GLY A 99 -10.14 5.99 -8.26
N LYS A 100 -9.42 5.22 -9.06
CA LYS A 100 -7.99 5.44 -9.36
C LYS A 100 -7.12 5.35 -8.11
N ARG A 101 -7.35 4.33 -7.29
CA ARG A 101 -6.60 4.10 -6.07
C ARG A 101 -5.87 2.76 -6.12
N ILE A 102 -4.69 2.72 -5.56
CA ILE A 102 -3.90 1.51 -5.38
C ILE A 102 -3.59 1.38 -3.90
N ILE A 103 -3.94 0.24 -3.31
CA ILE A 103 -3.74 -0.01 -1.87
C ILE A 103 -2.61 -1.01 -1.68
N VAL A 104 -1.55 -0.60 -0.99
CA VAL A 104 -0.40 -1.46 -0.68
C VAL A 104 -0.72 -2.22 0.61
N THR A 105 -0.79 -3.54 0.50
CA THR A 105 -1.33 -4.40 1.56
C THR A 105 -0.28 -4.94 2.52
N ASN A 106 0.84 -5.40 1.99
CA ASN A 106 1.92 -5.98 2.79
C ASN A 106 3.22 -5.97 2.00
N ALA A 107 4.32 -6.06 2.71
CA ALA A 107 5.65 -6.01 2.12
C ALA A 107 6.55 -7.07 2.76
N PHE A 108 7.52 -7.55 1.99
CA PHE A 108 8.46 -8.56 2.47
C PHE A 108 9.71 -8.55 1.60
N GLN A 109 10.77 -9.18 2.10
CA GLN A 109 12.00 -9.36 1.33
C GLN A 109 11.93 -10.69 0.59
N LYS A 110 12.23 -10.66 -0.70
CA LYS A 110 12.23 -11.85 -1.54
C LYS A 110 13.31 -12.83 -1.10
N LYS A 111 12.93 -14.10 -0.91
CA LYS A 111 13.86 -15.20 -0.58
C LYS A 111 13.91 -16.24 -1.68
N SER A 112 12.99 -16.20 -2.64
CA SER A 112 12.97 -17.13 -3.79
C SER A 112 12.29 -16.42 -4.97
N ASN A 113 12.36 -17.03 -6.16
CA ASN A 113 11.74 -16.45 -7.36
C ASN A 113 10.21 -16.54 -7.33
N LYS A 114 9.66 -17.42 -6.50
CA LYS A 114 8.23 -17.65 -6.41
C LYS A 114 7.63 -16.79 -5.31
N LEU A 115 6.44 -16.19 -5.56
CA LEU A 115 5.69 -15.47 -4.55
C LEU A 115 5.25 -16.45 -3.44
N PRO A 116 5.61 -16.21 -2.17
CA PRO A 116 5.12 -17.07 -1.08
C PRO A 116 3.60 -17.00 -0.98
N GLN A 117 2.94 -18.15 -0.93
CA GLN A 117 1.48 -18.21 -0.82
C GLN A 117 0.99 -17.50 0.43
N SER A 118 1.73 -17.61 1.53
CA SER A 118 1.38 -16.92 2.78
C SER A 118 1.29 -15.40 2.63
N GLU A 119 2.19 -14.79 1.85
CA GLU A 119 2.15 -13.35 1.61
C GLU A 119 0.98 -12.98 0.71
N LYS A 120 0.69 -13.77 -0.30
CA LYS A 120 -0.48 -13.56 -1.17
C LYS A 120 -1.78 -13.69 -0.38
N ASP A 121 -1.85 -14.65 0.54
CA ASP A 121 -3.03 -14.83 1.40
C ASP A 121 -3.27 -13.61 2.29
N ILE A 122 -2.21 -13.02 2.82
CA ILE A 122 -2.30 -11.77 3.60
C ILE A 122 -2.88 -10.64 2.73
N ALA A 123 -2.39 -10.50 1.50
CA ALA A 123 -2.87 -9.48 0.58
C ALA A 123 -4.36 -9.66 0.28
N MET A 124 -4.80 -10.88 0.03
CA MET A 124 -6.19 -11.19 -0.26
C MET A 124 -7.08 -10.94 0.96
N LYS A 125 -6.62 -11.29 2.15
CA LYS A 125 -7.34 -11.01 3.41
C LYS A 125 -7.47 -9.50 3.63
N ASN A 126 -6.40 -8.75 3.46
CA ASN A 126 -6.42 -7.30 3.65
C ASN A 126 -7.34 -6.62 2.63
N ARG A 127 -7.36 -7.12 1.39
CA ARG A 127 -8.30 -6.63 0.38
C ARG A 127 -9.75 -6.87 0.81
N ALA A 128 -10.05 -8.05 1.33
CA ALA A 128 -11.40 -8.36 1.81
C ALA A 128 -11.81 -7.42 2.95
N VAL A 129 -10.92 -7.18 3.91
CA VAL A 129 -11.15 -6.23 5.01
C VAL A 129 -11.42 -4.83 4.46
N PHE A 130 -10.64 -4.38 3.48
CA PHE A 130 -10.82 -3.08 2.85
C PHE A 130 -12.23 -2.94 2.26
N TYR A 131 -12.69 -3.94 1.51
CA TYR A 131 -14.01 -3.90 0.89
C TYR A 131 -15.14 -4.01 1.92
N GLU A 132 -14.96 -4.76 2.99
CA GLU A 132 -15.94 -4.81 4.09
C GLU A 132 -16.13 -3.43 4.72
N ARG A 133 -15.04 -2.69 4.92
CA ARG A 133 -15.10 -1.33 5.46
C ARG A 133 -15.91 -0.41 4.54
N LYS A 134 -15.71 -0.52 3.23
CA LYS A 134 -16.48 0.26 2.25
C LYS A 134 -17.95 -0.08 2.31
N GLN A 135 -18.30 -1.35 2.44
CA GLN A 135 -19.68 -1.80 2.53
C GLN A 135 -20.36 -1.27 3.78
N LYS A 136 -19.69 -1.33 4.92
CA LYS A 136 -20.22 -0.79 6.19
C LYS A 136 -20.48 0.71 6.09
N LYS A 137 -19.59 1.47 5.47
CA LYS A 137 -19.79 2.91 5.26
C LYS A 137 -21.02 3.21 4.42
N LYS A 138 -21.29 2.42 3.38
CA LYS A 138 -22.47 2.55 2.54
C LYS A 138 -23.75 2.27 3.33
N GLU A 139 -23.75 1.26 4.17
CA GLU A 139 -24.88 0.90 5.01
C GLU A 139 -25.19 1.98 6.05
N GLU A 140 -24.17 2.56 6.67
CA GLU A 140 -24.31 3.65 7.63
C GLU A 140 -24.89 4.92 7.02
N LYS A 141 -24.72 5.13 5.71
CA LYS A 141 -25.21 6.33 5.00
C LYS A 141 -26.65 6.20 4.49
N LYS A 142 -27.26 5.04 4.64
CA LYS A 142 -28.67 4.84 4.22
C LYS A 142 -29.65 5.38 5.21
#